data_3caf0ed6974ae0f40333bb9a549e2c75
#
_entry.id   3caf0ed6974ae0f40333bb9a549e2c75
#
_cell.length_a   1.000
_cell.length_b   1.000
_cell.length_c   1.000
_cell.angle_alpha   90.00
_cell.angle_beta   90.00
_cell.angle_gamma   90.00
#
_symmetry.space_group_name_H-M   'P 1'
#
loop_
_entity.id
_entity.type
_entity.pdbx_description
1 polymer ?
#
loop_
_entity_poly.entity_id
_entity_poly.type
_entity_poly.pdbx_seq_one_letter_code
_entity_poly.pdbx_strand_id
1 'polypeptide(L)'
;MTLYLGSKKVSPTKTITKEVSSMKPFFDAGGKCAYSIATSFDGAIQYNDTSNVTDMSYMFSNCSSLTTIPLLDTSNVTNMESMFQSCYNLTSIPQLDTSNVTDMYNMLSYCTSLTSIPQLDTSNVTYMNSMFFNCASLTSIPQLDTSNVTNMNSMFSNCSRLEEIHMINMKVSFNISSSTKFTRESLLEIINNCYDLTTLNKTATLTMGSTNLAKLTDEDKAIATAKGWTLN
;
A
#
# COMPACT_ATOMS: atom_id res chain seq x y z
N MET A 1 -25.09 -19.87 2.13
CA MET A 1 -23.63 -19.68 2.20
C MET A 1 -23.22 -19.65 3.66
N THR A 2 -22.23 -20.40 4.06
CA THR A 2 -21.76 -20.45 5.45
C THR A 2 -20.48 -19.64 5.55
N LEU A 3 -20.48 -18.61 6.38
CA LEU A 3 -19.33 -17.73 6.61
C LEU A 3 -18.63 -18.12 7.91
N TYR A 4 -17.32 -17.92 7.97
CA TYR A 4 -16.50 -18.15 9.17
C TYR A 4 -15.72 -16.90 9.50
N LEU A 5 -15.69 -16.52 10.78
CA LEU A 5 -14.79 -15.54 11.35
C LEU A 5 -13.75 -16.29 12.17
N GLY A 6 -12.56 -16.45 11.63
CA GLY A 6 -11.58 -17.39 12.19
C GLY A 6 -12.15 -18.81 12.19
N SER A 7 -12.16 -19.48 13.33
CA SER A 7 -12.74 -20.80 13.51
C SER A 7 -14.25 -20.83 13.80
N LYS A 8 -14.89 -19.66 13.93
CA LYS A 8 -16.33 -19.58 14.27
C LYS A 8 -17.18 -19.44 13.00
N LYS A 9 -18.21 -20.28 12.89
CA LYS A 9 -19.26 -20.18 11.88
C LYS A 9 -20.10 -18.93 12.17
N VAL A 10 -20.25 -18.02 11.17
CA VAL A 10 -21.11 -16.83 11.28
C VAL A 10 -22.20 -16.87 10.23
N SER A 11 -23.38 -16.42 10.59
CA SER A 11 -24.47 -16.22 9.64
C SER A 11 -24.20 -14.94 8.84
N PRO A 12 -24.52 -14.90 7.54
CA PRO A 12 -24.32 -13.71 6.70
C PRO A 12 -25.07 -12.46 7.20
N THR A 13 -26.08 -12.67 8.04
CA THR A 13 -26.91 -11.58 8.60
C THR A 13 -26.56 -11.22 10.04
N LYS A 14 -25.52 -11.83 10.63
CA LYS A 14 -25.17 -11.58 12.02
C LYS A 14 -24.21 -10.38 12.12
N THR A 15 -24.66 -9.35 12.81
CA THR A 15 -23.85 -8.24 13.28
C THR A 15 -22.69 -8.77 14.12
N ILE A 16 -21.45 -8.43 13.79
CA ILE A 16 -20.29 -8.75 14.60
C ILE A 16 -20.21 -7.70 15.68
N THR A 17 -20.41 -8.11 16.92
CA THR A 17 -20.39 -7.24 18.11
C THR A 17 -19.01 -7.22 18.75
N LYS A 18 -18.72 -6.18 19.36
CA LYS A 18 -17.70 -5.53 20.19
C LYS A 18 -16.44 -6.24 20.71
N GLU A 19 -16.21 -7.53 20.50
CA GLU A 19 -15.13 -8.26 21.19
C GLU A 19 -14.02 -8.81 20.25
N VAL A 20 -13.91 -8.30 19.01
CA VAL A 20 -12.92 -8.81 18.05
C VAL A 20 -11.74 -7.85 17.99
N SER A 21 -10.61 -8.25 18.55
CA SER A 21 -9.35 -7.48 18.46
C SER A 21 -8.55 -7.74 17.17
N SER A 22 -8.91 -8.79 16.42
CA SER A 22 -8.27 -9.16 15.16
C SER A 22 -9.32 -9.68 14.17
N MET A 23 -9.29 -9.16 12.94
CA MET A 23 -10.17 -9.58 11.85
C MET A 23 -9.35 -10.33 10.80
N LYS A 24 -9.45 -11.65 10.81
CA LYS A 24 -8.86 -12.49 9.78
C LYS A 24 -9.82 -12.67 8.61
N PRO A 25 -9.31 -13.03 7.41
CA PRO A 25 -10.13 -13.17 6.21
C PRO A 25 -11.37 -14.01 6.46
N PHE A 26 -12.50 -13.56 5.89
CA PHE A 26 -13.71 -14.36 5.87
C PHE A 26 -13.60 -15.36 4.74
N PHE A 27 -13.62 -16.62 5.08
CA PHE A 27 -13.61 -17.71 4.10
C PHE A 27 -14.95 -18.43 4.11
N ASP A 28 -15.44 -18.84 2.93
CA ASP A 28 -16.51 -19.81 2.82
C ASP A 28 -16.03 -21.22 3.23
N ALA A 29 -16.93 -22.19 3.27
CA ALA A 29 -16.60 -23.56 3.63
C ALA A 29 -15.62 -24.24 2.65
N GLY A 30 -15.37 -23.65 1.48
CA GLY A 30 -14.40 -24.07 0.48
C GLY A 30 -13.06 -23.36 0.58
N GLY A 31 -12.84 -22.52 1.59
CA GLY A 31 -11.61 -21.75 1.77
C GLY A 31 -11.46 -20.55 0.82
N LYS A 32 -12.52 -20.15 0.10
CA LYS A 32 -12.53 -18.92 -0.72
C LYS A 32 -12.95 -17.74 0.15
N CYS A 33 -12.29 -16.60 -0.05
CA CYS A 33 -12.71 -15.36 0.59
C CYS A 33 -14.20 -15.10 0.29
N ALA A 34 -15.00 -14.85 1.31
CA ALA A 34 -16.44 -14.63 1.17
C ALA A 34 -16.74 -13.42 0.27
N TYR A 35 -15.82 -12.45 0.18
CA TYR A 35 -15.92 -11.28 -0.68
C TYR A 35 -15.46 -11.56 -2.12
N SER A 36 -14.81 -12.68 -2.41
CA SER A 36 -14.35 -12.99 -3.77
C SER A 36 -15.50 -13.24 -4.75
N ILE A 37 -16.72 -13.48 -4.26
CA ILE A 37 -17.93 -13.68 -5.05
C ILE A 37 -18.83 -12.44 -5.09
N ALA A 38 -18.56 -11.43 -4.28
CA ALA A 38 -19.28 -10.16 -4.30
C ALA A 38 -18.58 -9.19 -5.27
N THR A 39 -19.33 -8.63 -6.22
CA THR A 39 -18.83 -7.58 -7.13
C THR A 39 -18.88 -6.20 -6.50
N SER A 40 -19.65 -6.04 -5.43
CA SER A 40 -19.73 -4.85 -4.60
C SER A 40 -20.12 -5.27 -3.17
N PHE A 41 -19.83 -4.40 -2.21
CA PHE A 41 -20.29 -4.60 -0.84
C PHE A 41 -21.76 -4.18 -0.77
N ASP A 42 -22.67 -5.12 -0.94
CA ASP A 42 -24.13 -4.87 -1.00
C ASP A 42 -24.80 -4.83 0.39
N GLY A 43 -24.03 -4.74 1.46
CA GLY A 43 -24.52 -4.74 2.82
C GLY A 43 -24.81 -6.15 3.40
N ALA A 44 -24.47 -7.21 2.69
CA ALA A 44 -24.64 -8.58 3.18
C ALA A 44 -23.76 -8.90 4.42
N ILE A 45 -22.70 -8.14 4.62
CA ILE A 45 -21.87 -8.18 5.83
C ILE A 45 -21.66 -6.74 6.29
N GLN A 46 -22.33 -6.36 7.36
CA GLN A 46 -22.13 -5.07 8.01
C GLN A 46 -21.21 -5.25 9.20
N TYR A 47 -20.07 -4.57 9.18
CA TYR A 47 -19.23 -4.37 10.36
C TYR A 47 -19.77 -3.15 11.08
N ASN A 48 -20.58 -3.37 12.10
CA ASN A 48 -21.19 -2.25 12.85
C ASN A 48 -20.22 -1.59 13.82
N ASP A 49 -19.12 -2.25 14.15
CA ASP A 49 -18.16 -1.73 15.13
C ASP A 49 -16.79 -2.43 14.93
N THR A 50 -15.85 -1.74 14.31
CA THR A 50 -14.44 -2.17 14.20
C THR A 50 -13.52 -1.36 15.13
N SER A 51 -14.08 -0.53 16.00
CA SER A 51 -13.33 0.41 16.86
C SER A 51 -12.34 -0.26 17.83
N ASN A 52 -12.51 -1.53 18.15
CA ASN A 52 -11.58 -2.28 19.02
C ASN A 52 -10.60 -3.18 18.23
N VAL A 53 -10.64 -3.13 16.89
CA VAL A 53 -9.76 -3.97 16.06
C VAL A 53 -8.39 -3.32 15.95
N THR A 54 -7.34 -4.07 16.31
CA THR A 54 -5.94 -3.64 16.21
C THR A 54 -5.19 -4.32 15.09
N ASP A 55 -5.68 -5.45 14.57
CA ASP A 55 -5.06 -6.24 13.50
C ASP A 55 -6.07 -6.54 12.40
N MET A 56 -5.88 -5.92 11.24
CA MET A 56 -6.65 -6.14 10.00
C MET A 56 -5.81 -6.85 8.92
N SER A 57 -4.72 -7.52 9.32
CA SER A 57 -3.88 -8.25 8.38
C SER A 57 -4.68 -9.30 7.60
N TYR A 58 -4.46 -9.36 6.28
CA TYR A 58 -5.10 -10.30 5.34
C TYR A 58 -6.63 -10.20 5.25
N MET A 59 -7.29 -9.20 5.84
CA MET A 59 -8.76 -9.13 5.98
C MET A 59 -9.51 -9.35 4.66
N PHE A 60 -9.07 -8.75 3.57
CA PHE A 60 -9.63 -8.91 2.22
C PHE A 60 -8.68 -9.60 1.24
N SER A 61 -7.62 -10.23 1.74
CA SER A 61 -6.64 -10.90 0.88
C SER A 61 -7.29 -11.92 -0.04
N ASN A 62 -6.90 -11.92 -1.33
CA ASN A 62 -7.44 -12.77 -2.38
C ASN A 62 -8.94 -12.58 -2.69
N CYS A 63 -9.55 -11.47 -2.26
CA CYS A 63 -10.92 -11.12 -2.63
C CYS A 63 -10.96 -10.61 -4.08
N SER A 64 -10.72 -11.49 -5.04
CA SER A 64 -10.47 -11.16 -6.44
C SER A 64 -11.62 -10.45 -7.16
N SER A 65 -12.87 -10.65 -6.74
CA SER A 65 -14.06 -10.02 -7.30
C SER A 65 -14.47 -8.72 -6.60
N LEU A 66 -13.75 -8.34 -5.53
CA LEU A 66 -14.08 -7.16 -4.75
C LEU A 66 -13.77 -5.88 -5.53
N THR A 67 -14.75 -5.01 -5.68
CA THR A 67 -14.62 -3.73 -6.39
C THR A 67 -14.64 -2.53 -5.45
N THR A 68 -15.31 -2.67 -4.31
CA THR A 68 -15.41 -1.65 -3.25
C THR A 68 -15.37 -2.30 -1.88
N ILE A 69 -15.02 -1.55 -0.86
CA ILE A 69 -15.01 -2.00 0.53
C ILE A 69 -15.86 -1.06 1.40
N PRO A 70 -16.46 -1.55 2.49
CA PRO A 70 -17.22 -0.71 3.40
C PRO A 70 -16.31 0.27 4.13
N LEU A 71 -16.91 1.33 4.68
CA LEU A 71 -16.23 2.17 5.64
C LEU A 71 -15.97 1.36 6.93
N LEU A 72 -14.71 1.33 7.36
CA LEU A 72 -14.24 0.68 8.57
C LEU A 72 -13.72 1.73 9.55
N ASP A 73 -13.97 1.56 10.82
CA ASP A 73 -13.21 2.28 11.85
C ASP A 73 -11.85 1.58 11.99
N THR A 74 -10.80 2.28 11.59
CA THR A 74 -9.42 1.80 11.61
C THR A 74 -8.55 2.55 12.62
N SER A 75 -9.15 3.38 13.46
CA SER A 75 -8.44 4.29 14.37
C SER A 75 -7.51 3.59 15.38
N ASN A 76 -7.78 2.33 15.72
CA ASN A 76 -6.94 1.53 16.62
C ASN A 76 -6.09 0.47 15.90
N VAL A 77 -6.12 0.43 14.55
CA VAL A 77 -5.39 -0.59 13.78
C VAL A 77 -3.90 -0.27 13.73
N THR A 78 -3.09 -1.24 14.11
CA THR A 78 -1.62 -1.15 14.06
C THR A 78 -1.00 -1.98 12.95
N ASN A 79 -1.73 -2.98 12.43
CA ASN A 79 -1.26 -3.91 11.41
C ASN A 79 -2.27 -4.01 10.26
N MET A 80 -1.83 -3.62 9.04
CA MET A 80 -2.57 -3.74 7.77
C MET A 80 -1.80 -4.60 6.74
N GLU A 81 -0.91 -5.50 7.22
CA GLU A 81 -0.19 -6.43 6.35
C GLU A 81 -1.14 -7.15 5.41
N SER A 82 -0.87 -7.09 4.09
CA SER A 82 -1.61 -7.83 3.05
C SER A 82 -3.14 -7.63 3.06
N MET A 83 -3.65 -6.54 3.68
CA MET A 83 -5.10 -6.33 3.91
C MET A 83 -5.92 -6.45 2.61
N PHE A 84 -5.42 -5.96 1.49
CA PHE A 84 -6.08 -6.00 0.18
C PHE A 84 -5.27 -6.77 -0.87
N GLN A 85 -4.31 -7.58 -0.46
CA GLN A 85 -3.48 -8.34 -1.38
C GLN A 85 -4.32 -9.15 -2.36
N SER A 86 -4.00 -9.07 -3.66
CA SER A 86 -4.69 -9.80 -4.74
C SER A 86 -6.19 -9.46 -4.91
N CYS A 87 -6.60 -8.26 -4.52
CA CYS A 87 -7.90 -7.70 -4.85
C CYS A 87 -7.85 -7.14 -6.29
N TYR A 88 -7.78 -8.00 -7.29
CA TYR A 88 -7.50 -7.64 -8.70
C TYR A 88 -8.48 -6.63 -9.30
N ASN A 89 -9.74 -6.64 -8.87
CA ASN A 89 -10.80 -5.79 -9.39
C ASN A 89 -11.08 -4.55 -8.51
N LEU A 90 -10.33 -4.36 -7.43
CA LEU A 90 -10.47 -3.19 -6.55
C LEU A 90 -9.99 -1.94 -7.28
N THR A 91 -10.87 -0.96 -7.46
CA THR A 91 -10.59 0.28 -8.21
C THR A 91 -10.20 1.45 -7.31
N SER A 92 -10.63 1.42 -6.05
CA SER A 92 -10.31 2.43 -5.03
C SER A 92 -10.46 1.83 -3.62
N ILE A 93 -9.84 2.46 -2.63
CA ILE A 93 -10.06 2.19 -1.21
C ILE A 93 -10.68 3.44 -0.56
N PRO A 94 -11.51 3.31 0.50
CA PRO A 94 -12.01 4.46 1.23
C PRO A 94 -10.89 5.14 2.03
N GLN A 95 -11.18 6.32 2.57
CA GLN A 95 -10.29 6.92 3.56
C GLN A 95 -10.21 6.01 4.79
N LEU A 96 -8.99 5.63 5.16
CA LEU A 96 -8.68 4.87 6.37
C LEU A 96 -7.91 5.77 7.34
N ASP A 97 -8.19 5.66 8.62
CA ASP A 97 -7.29 6.19 9.65
C ASP A 97 -6.10 5.22 9.79
N THR A 98 -4.93 5.69 9.41
CA THR A 98 -3.69 4.90 9.44
C THR A 98 -2.67 5.45 10.43
N SER A 99 -3.07 6.41 11.26
CA SER A 99 -2.17 7.11 12.20
C SER A 99 -1.47 6.20 13.21
N ASN A 100 -2.06 5.05 13.54
CA ASN A 100 -1.47 4.05 14.44
C ASN A 100 -0.81 2.87 13.71
N VAL A 101 -0.86 2.82 12.37
CA VAL A 101 -0.36 1.68 11.60
C VAL A 101 1.16 1.68 11.55
N THR A 102 1.75 0.53 11.86
CA THR A 102 3.21 0.31 11.81
C THR A 102 3.63 -0.63 10.69
N ASP A 103 2.72 -1.46 10.18
CA ASP A 103 2.99 -2.44 9.13
C ASP A 103 1.98 -2.33 7.98
N MET A 104 2.50 -2.02 6.78
CA MET A 104 1.77 -1.98 5.50
C MET A 104 2.41 -2.92 4.45
N TYR A 105 3.15 -3.96 4.91
CA TYR A 105 3.73 -4.94 4.01
C TYR A 105 2.67 -5.55 3.08
N ASN A 106 2.91 -5.54 1.76
CA ASN A 106 1.99 -6.08 0.75
C ASN A 106 0.55 -5.53 0.78
N MET A 107 0.24 -4.46 1.50
CA MET A 107 -1.14 -4.03 1.79
C MET A 107 -2.02 -3.97 0.53
N LEU A 108 -1.52 -3.47 -0.59
CA LEU A 108 -2.23 -3.30 -1.87
C LEU A 108 -1.59 -4.11 -3.01
N SER A 109 -0.71 -5.06 -2.68
CA SER A 109 -0.01 -5.87 -3.66
C SER A 109 -1.00 -6.63 -4.57
N TYR A 110 -0.75 -6.60 -5.88
CA TYR A 110 -1.63 -7.18 -6.91
C TYR A 110 -3.04 -6.55 -7.02
N CYS A 111 -3.26 -5.33 -6.56
CA CYS A 111 -4.47 -4.56 -6.87
C CYS A 111 -4.34 -3.97 -8.28
N THR A 112 -4.45 -4.82 -9.31
CA THR A 112 -4.11 -4.46 -10.70
C THR A 112 -5.04 -3.43 -11.32
N SER A 113 -6.28 -3.29 -10.83
CA SER A 113 -7.26 -2.31 -11.28
C SER A 113 -7.25 -1.00 -10.47
N LEU A 114 -6.45 -0.92 -9.40
CA LEU A 114 -6.38 0.25 -8.55
C LEU A 114 -5.76 1.43 -9.30
N THR A 115 -6.48 2.55 -9.40
CA THR A 115 -6.04 3.72 -10.16
C THR A 115 -5.46 4.83 -9.27
N SER A 116 -5.95 4.92 -8.04
CA SER A 116 -5.50 5.91 -7.04
C SER A 116 -5.75 5.40 -5.62
N ILE A 117 -5.10 6.01 -4.65
CA ILE A 117 -5.33 5.79 -3.22
C ILE A 117 -5.61 7.13 -2.53
N PRO A 118 -6.39 7.15 -1.43
CA PRO A 118 -6.53 8.35 -0.62
C PRO A 118 -5.23 8.68 0.12
N GLN A 119 -5.18 9.87 0.71
CA GLN A 119 -4.09 10.24 1.62
C GLN A 119 -4.07 9.29 2.83
N LEU A 120 -2.92 8.67 3.08
CA LEU A 120 -2.69 7.83 4.26
C LEU A 120 -1.66 8.52 5.17
N ASP A 121 -1.87 8.47 6.47
CA ASP A 121 -0.83 8.81 7.45
C ASP A 121 0.14 7.63 7.56
N THR A 122 1.39 7.83 7.17
CA THR A 122 2.42 6.81 7.18
C THR A 122 3.57 7.14 8.14
N SER A 123 3.40 8.16 8.96
CA SER A 123 4.44 8.66 9.88
C SER A 123 4.94 7.62 10.88
N ASN A 124 4.11 6.63 11.24
CA ASN A 124 4.47 5.54 12.14
C ASN A 124 4.85 4.23 11.44
N VAL A 125 4.77 4.18 10.09
CA VAL A 125 4.98 2.93 9.34
C VAL A 125 6.47 2.59 9.26
N THR A 126 6.78 1.33 9.57
CA THR A 126 8.13 0.77 9.53
C THR A 126 8.35 -0.13 8.32
N TYR A 127 7.31 -0.85 7.87
CA TYR A 127 7.40 -1.80 6.75
C TYR A 127 6.44 -1.39 5.62
N MET A 128 7.02 -1.06 4.44
CA MET A 128 6.28 -0.73 3.21
C MET A 128 6.74 -1.59 2.02
N ASN A 129 7.54 -2.64 2.26
CA ASN A 129 8.01 -3.48 1.17
C ASN A 129 6.82 -4.13 0.44
N SER A 130 6.88 -4.10 -0.88
CA SER A 130 5.85 -4.61 -1.79
C SER A 130 4.45 -3.99 -1.64
N MET A 131 4.29 -2.84 -0.94
CA MET A 131 2.96 -2.26 -0.66
C MET A 131 2.14 -2.07 -1.94
N PHE A 132 2.74 -1.65 -3.04
CA PHE A 132 2.10 -1.45 -4.34
C PHE A 132 2.59 -2.42 -5.43
N PHE A 133 3.20 -3.54 -5.03
CA PHE A 133 3.70 -4.51 -5.99
C PHE A 133 2.61 -4.92 -6.99
N ASN A 134 2.91 -4.80 -8.30
CA ASN A 134 1.99 -5.15 -9.38
C ASN A 134 0.66 -4.35 -9.39
N CYS A 135 0.65 -3.10 -8.90
CA CYS A 135 -0.45 -2.14 -9.09
C CYS A 135 -0.34 -1.50 -10.49
N ALA A 136 -0.61 -2.29 -11.53
CA ALA A 136 -0.31 -1.93 -12.91
C ALA A 136 -1.13 -0.74 -13.45
N SER A 137 -2.27 -0.41 -12.85
CA SER A 137 -3.12 0.72 -13.23
C SER A 137 -2.90 1.98 -12.41
N LEU A 138 -2.10 1.92 -11.33
CA LEU A 138 -1.86 3.05 -10.44
C LEU A 138 -1.04 4.13 -11.15
N THR A 139 -1.52 5.37 -11.12
CA THR A 139 -0.90 6.51 -11.82
C THR A 139 -0.15 7.45 -10.90
N SER A 140 -0.58 7.59 -9.66
CA SER A 140 0.06 8.48 -8.69
C SER A 140 0.03 7.92 -7.27
N ILE A 141 1.03 8.30 -6.48
CA ILE A 141 1.13 8.05 -5.05
C ILE A 141 1.01 9.39 -4.34
N PRO A 142 0.03 9.57 -3.42
CA PRO A 142 -0.09 10.77 -2.61
C PRO A 142 1.12 10.93 -1.69
N GLN A 143 1.18 12.03 -0.95
CA GLN A 143 2.29 12.26 -0.04
C GLN A 143 2.34 11.20 1.06
N LEU A 144 3.41 10.40 1.09
CA LEU A 144 3.71 9.44 2.15
C LEU A 144 4.98 9.86 2.88
N ASP A 145 4.92 9.94 4.21
CA ASP A 145 6.12 10.10 5.03
C ASP A 145 6.81 8.73 5.21
N THR A 146 8.05 8.63 4.79
CA THR A 146 8.85 7.41 4.89
C THR A 146 9.98 7.52 5.93
N SER A 147 9.91 8.51 6.83
CA SER A 147 10.95 8.80 7.82
C SER A 147 11.30 7.62 8.73
N ASN A 148 10.31 6.78 9.07
CA ASN A 148 10.46 5.59 9.91
C ASN A 148 10.57 4.28 9.11
N VAL A 149 10.44 4.33 7.78
CA VAL A 149 10.47 3.13 6.94
C VAL A 149 11.88 2.55 6.86
N THR A 150 11.97 1.25 7.14
CA THR A 150 13.25 0.51 7.10
C THR A 150 13.38 -0.38 5.86
N ASN A 151 12.29 -0.65 5.16
CA ASN A 151 12.28 -1.51 3.98
C ASN A 151 11.23 -1.06 2.96
N MET A 152 11.68 -0.73 1.74
CA MET A 152 10.84 -0.41 0.58
C MET A 152 11.13 -1.34 -0.62
N ASN A 153 11.69 -2.52 -0.37
CA ASN A 153 11.99 -3.47 -1.45
C ASN A 153 10.73 -3.81 -2.24
N SER A 154 10.82 -3.80 -3.56
CA SER A 154 9.75 -4.15 -4.49
C SER A 154 8.47 -3.29 -4.37
N MET A 155 8.50 -2.17 -3.63
CA MET A 155 7.31 -1.34 -3.35
C MET A 155 6.56 -0.95 -4.63
N PHE A 156 7.27 -0.59 -5.69
CA PHE A 156 6.72 -0.14 -6.98
C PHE A 156 7.02 -1.10 -8.14
N SER A 157 7.45 -2.33 -7.87
CA SER A 157 7.72 -3.30 -8.94
C SER A 157 6.44 -3.59 -9.72
N ASN A 158 6.52 -3.54 -11.06
CA ASN A 158 5.40 -3.70 -12.00
C ASN A 158 4.30 -2.62 -11.90
N CYS A 159 4.57 -1.44 -11.32
CA CYS A 159 3.70 -0.26 -11.39
C CYS A 159 3.94 0.49 -12.71
N SER A 160 3.60 -0.12 -13.86
CA SER A 160 4.02 0.35 -15.19
C SER A 160 3.38 1.67 -15.65
N ARG A 161 2.31 2.12 -15.01
CA ARG A 161 1.59 3.36 -15.34
C ARG A 161 1.86 4.50 -14.38
N LEU A 162 2.74 4.32 -13.39
CA LEU A 162 3.01 5.32 -12.37
C LEU A 162 3.74 6.54 -12.98
N GLU A 163 3.19 7.73 -12.77
CA GLU A 163 3.64 9.01 -13.32
C GLU A 163 4.15 9.96 -12.23
N GLU A 164 3.62 9.83 -10.99
CA GLU A 164 3.92 10.72 -9.88
C GLU A 164 4.07 9.95 -8.57
N ILE A 165 5.06 10.33 -7.77
CA ILE A 165 5.30 9.80 -6.43
C ILE A 165 5.65 10.97 -5.51
N HIS A 166 4.78 11.24 -4.52
CA HIS A 166 4.96 12.31 -3.54
C HIS A 166 5.41 11.76 -2.19
N MET A 167 6.50 11.00 -2.15
CA MET A 167 7.10 10.53 -0.89
C MET A 167 8.10 11.54 -0.36
N ILE A 168 8.20 11.62 0.97
CA ILE A 168 9.18 12.47 1.67
C ILE A 168 10.04 11.65 2.64
N ASN A 169 11.21 12.18 2.97
CA ASN A 169 12.14 11.62 3.97
C ASN A 169 12.67 10.22 3.63
N MET A 170 12.79 9.88 2.36
CA MET A 170 13.29 8.55 1.95
C MET A 170 14.73 8.34 2.40
N LYS A 171 14.97 7.28 3.18
CA LYS A 171 16.28 6.95 3.78
C LYS A 171 16.83 5.58 3.38
N VAL A 172 16.03 4.78 2.67
CA VAL A 172 16.37 3.41 2.25
C VAL A 172 16.22 3.26 0.74
N SER A 173 16.99 2.34 0.16
CA SER A 173 16.95 2.08 -1.29
C SER A 173 15.57 1.67 -1.77
N PHE A 174 15.19 2.15 -2.96
CA PHE A 174 13.94 1.78 -3.63
C PHE A 174 14.07 1.78 -5.14
N ASN A 175 13.08 1.23 -5.84
CA ASN A 175 13.13 1.01 -7.29
C ASN A 175 11.82 1.50 -7.94
N ILE A 176 11.96 2.35 -8.97
CA ILE A 176 10.87 2.90 -9.80
C ILE A 176 11.04 2.57 -11.28
N SER A 177 12.00 1.72 -11.64
CA SER A 177 12.36 1.39 -13.04
C SER A 177 11.24 0.71 -13.82
N SER A 178 10.25 0.16 -13.13
CA SER A 178 9.08 -0.51 -13.76
C SER A 178 8.16 0.47 -14.49
N SER A 179 8.17 1.77 -14.16
CA SER A 179 7.46 2.80 -14.91
C SER A 179 8.42 3.71 -15.67
N THR A 180 8.09 3.94 -16.92
CA THR A 180 8.79 4.90 -17.79
C THR A 180 7.97 6.16 -18.03
N LYS A 181 6.89 6.36 -17.28
CA LYS A 181 5.93 7.46 -17.47
C LYS A 181 6.30 8.75 -16.76
N PHE A 182 7.21 8.70 -15.79
CA PHE A 182 7.66 9.88 -15.06
C PHE A 182 8.16 10.98 -16.02
N THR A 183 7.79 12.22 -15.75
CA THR A 183 8.40 13.40 -16.38
C THR A 183 9.74 13.72 -15.71
N ARG A 184 10.53 14.64 -16.30
CA ARG A 184 11.74 15.14 -15.63
C ARG A 184 11.39 15.82 -14.31
N GLU A 185 10.30 16.58 -14.29
CA GLU A 185 9.82 17.31 -13.11
C GLU A 185 9.46 16.34 -11.98
N SER A 186 8.68 15.29 -12.27
CA SER A 186 8.32 14.29 -11.25
C SER A 186 9.55 13.49 -10.76
N LEU A 187 10.53 13.22 -11.61
CA LEU A 187 11.78 12.59 -11.18
C LEU A 187 12.62 13.52 -10.28
N LEU A 188 12.65 14.82 -10.58
CA LEU A 188 13.33 15.83 -9.74
C LEU A 188 12.64 16.00 -8.38
N GLU A 189 11.32 15.93 -8.33
CA GLU A 189 10.60 15.95 -7.05
C GLU A 189 11.02 14.76 -6.18
N ILE A 190 11.07 13.55 -6.75
CA ILE A 190 11.53 12.36 -6.03
C ILE A 190 12.95 12.55 -5.49
N ILE A 191 13.89 13.05 -6.33
CA ILE A 191 15.30 13.29 -5.94
C ILE A 191 15.37 14.35 -4.82
N ASN A 192 14.60 15.44 -4.94
CA ASN A 192 14.60 16.50 -3.95
C ASN A 192 14.05 16.05 -2.59
N ASN A 193 13.10 15.15 -2.59
CA ASN A 193 12.49 14.57 -1.38
C ASN A 193 13.32 13.42 -0.75
N CYS A 194 14.37 12.93 -1.43
CA CYS A 194 15.35 12.03 -0.84
C CYS A 194 16.05 12.70 0.35
N TYR A 195 16.13 11.99 1.47
CA TYR A 195 16.83 12.47 2.66
C TYR A 195 18.33 12.64 2.40
N ASP A 196 18.96 13.61 3.04
CA ASP A 196 20.42 13.78 3.00
C ASP A 196 21.09 12.73 3.90
N LEU A 197 21.54 11.63 3.30
CA LEU A 197 22.13 10.49 3.96
C LEU A 197 23.56 10.76 4.42
N THR A 198 24.22 11.81 3.91
CA THR A 198 25.58 12.19 4.31
C THR A 198 25.62 12.57 5.79
N THR A 199 24.53 13.17 6.30
CA THR A 199 24.37 13.50 7.73
C THR A 199 24.32 12.27 8.63
N LEU A 200 24.01 11.09 8.08
CA LEU A 200 23.94 9.82 8.79
C LEU A 200 25.13 8.89 8.49
N ASN A 201 26.10 9.35 7.69
CA ASN A 201 27.18 8.51 7.14
C ASN A 201 26.65 7.25 6.44
N LYS A 202 25.56 7.39 5.67
CA LYS A 202 24.91 6.29 4.94
C LYS A 202 24.85 6.60 3.45
N THR A 203 24.59 5.56 2.68
CA THR A 203 24.27 5.65 1.26
C THR A 203 23.05 4.79 0.93
N ALA A 204 22.33 5.13 -0.12
CA ALA A 204 21.23 4.33 -0.65
C ALA A 204 21.21 4.39 -2.18
N THR A 205 20.44 3.50 -2.79
CA THR A 205 20.27 3.43 -4.25
C THR A 205 18.81 3.72 -4.62
N LEU A 206 18.64 4.65 -5.57
CA LEU A 206 17.40 4.85 -6.28
C LEU A 206 17.55 4.26 -7.69
N THR A 207 16.91 3.11 -7.91
CA THR A 207 16.91 2.46 -9.22
C THR A 207 15.80 3.04 -10.09
N MET A 208 16.18 3.80 -11.11
CA MET A 208 15.28 4.49 -12.02
C MET A 208 15.12 3.78 -13.36
N GLY A 209 16.16 3.03 -13.78
CA GLY A 209 16.26 2.44 -15.10
C GLY A 209 16.68 3.45 -16.18
N SER A 210 17.22 2.94 -17.29
CA SER A 210 17.86 3.75 -18.33
C SER A 210 16.93 4.81 -18.96
N THR A 211 15.66 4.48 -19.15
CA THR A 211 14.66 5.39 -19.75
C THR A 211 14.43 6.63 -18.88
N ASN A 212 14.31 6.49 -17.57
CA ASN A 212 14.13 7.61 -16.65
C ASN A 212 15.43 8.38 -16.46
N LEU A 213 16.55 7.69 -16.33
CA LEU A 213 17.87 8.35 -16.23
C LEU A 213 18.20 9.22 -17.45
N ALA A 214 17.75 8.83 -18.65
CA ALA A 214 17.96 9.60 -19.87
C ALA A 214 17.20 10.94 -19.91
N LYS A 215 16.22 11.14 -19.03
CA LYS A 215 15.45 12.40 -18.90
C LYS A 215 16.14 13.42 -18.00
N LEU A 216 17.13 13.00 -17.22
CA LEU A 216 17.83 13.81 -16.24
C LEU A 216 19.14 14.34 -16.80
N THR A 217 19.45 15.61 -16.53
CA THR A 217 20.78 16.18 -16.80
C THR A 217 21.79 15.70 -15.76
N ASP A 218 23.08 15.98 -15.99
CA ASP A 218 24.12 15.63 -15.03
C ASP A 218 24.02 16.48 -13.76
N GLU A 219 23.52 17.71 -13.85
CA GLU A 219 23.22 18.56 -12.71
C GLU A 219 22.08 17.99 -11.86
N ASP A 220 21.01 17.46 -12.51
CA ASP A 220 19.91 16.79 -11.80
C ASP A 220 20.41 15.57 -11.00
N LYS A 221 21.26 14.77 -11.63
CA LYS A 221 21.85 13.58 -10.98
C LYS A 221 22.78 13.94 -9.84
N ALA A 222 23.51 15.06 -9.96
CA ALA A 222 24.41 15.55 -8.93
C ALA A 222 23.67 15.89 -7.63
N ILE A 223 22.39 16.32 -7.68
CA ILE A 223 21.57 16.57 -6.49
C ILE A 223 21.44 15.30 -5.65
N ALA A 224 21.13 14.16 -6.28
CA ALA A 224 21.03 12.87 -5.58
C ALA A 224 22.39 12.44 -4.99
N THR A 225 23.46 12.55 -5.79
CA THR A 225 24.81 12.16 -5.36
C THR A 225 25.27 13.00 -4.16
N ALA A 226 25.00 14.31 -4.16
CA ALA A 226 25.32 15.20 -3.04
C ALA A 226 24.63 14.81 -1.73
N LYS A 227 23.49 14.13 -1.81
CA LYS A 227 22.74 13.59 -0.65
C LYS A 227 23.12 12.13 -0.29
N GLY A 228 24.15 11.54 -0.90
CA GLY A 228 24.56 10.17 -0.64
C GLY A 228 23.76 9.10 -1.39
N TRP A 229 23.04 9.47 -2.46
CA TRP A 229 22.27 8.53 -3.26
C TRP A 229 22.99 8.15 -4.55
N THR A 230 22.94 6.86 -4.88
CA THR A 230 23.34 6.35 -6.19
C THR A 230 22.11 6.19 -7.07
N LEU A 231 22.17 6.72 -8.30
CA LEU A 231 21.12 6.53 -9.31
C LEU A 231 21.53 5.41 -10.29
N ASN A 232 20.64 4.41 -10.51
CA ASN A 232 20.84 3.29 -11.42
C ASN A 232 19.70 3.18 -12.44
#